data_84315626e1da7d5b52cadb87802d3f13
#
_entry.id   84315626e1da7d5b52cadb87802d3f13
#
_cell.length_a   1.000
_cell.length_b   1.000
_cell.length_c   1.000
_cell.angle_alpha   90.00
_cell.angle_beta   90.00
_cell.angle_gamma   90.00
#
_symmetry.space_group_name_H-M   'P 1'
#
loop_
_entity.id
_entity.type
_entity.pdbx_description
1 polymer ?
#
loop_
_entity_poly.entity_id
_entity_poly.type
_entity_poly.pdbx_seq_one_letter_code
_entity_poly.pdbx_strand_id
1 'polypeptide(L)'
;VTHQTVGHSPEGAPNRPPKGARNDPPAGGPLADCPDGSLVPPAGEPHCPVDVTLTALGGRWTPLVLREFLRRGRASYSELSGALPALSDKVLSDRLAQLARAGVIERHRTPGWPPRVSYVLTGRGRALEPVVDSMWEWGSNSR
;
A
#
# COMPACT_ATOMS: atom_id res chain seq x y z
N VAL A 1 70.34 -35.90 4.88
CA VAL A 1 69.95 -34.82 3.98
C VAL A 1 68.52 -35.08 3.56
N THR A 2 67.57 -34.39 4.22
CA THR A 2 66.11 -34.53 4.00
C THR A 2 65.65 -33.50 3.02
N HIS A 3 65.17 -33.93 1.84
CA HIS A 3 64.45 -33.09 0.91
C HIS A 3 62.97 -32.91 1.34
N GLN A 4 62.58 -31.69 1.69
CA GLN A 4 61.18 -31.33 1.86
C GLN A 4 60.62 -30.92 0.51
N THR A 5 59.66 -31.69 0.00
CA THR A 5 58.84 -31.35 -1.14
C THR A 5 57.71 -30.41 -0.71
N VAL A 6 57.78 -29.17 -1.14
CA VAL A 6 56.70 -28.19 -0.90
C VAL A 6 55.59 -28.47 -1.90
N GLY A 7 54.43 -28.91 -1.39
CA GLY A 7 53.22 -29.09 -2.21
C GLY A 7 52.62 -27.74 -2.60
N HIS A 8 52.56 -27.53 -3.88
CA HIS A 8 51.90 -26.37 -4.47
C HIS A 8 50.38 -26.66 -4.56
N SER A 9 49.60 -25.97 -3.74
CA SER A 9 48.11 -25.99 -3.84
C SER A 9 47.68 -25.11 -5.03
N PRO A 10 46.84 -25.59 -5.93
CA PRO A 10 46.28 -24.73 -6.97
C PRO A 10 45.24 -23.79 -6.35
N GLU A 11 45.50 -22.52 -6.52
CA GLU A 11 44.66 -21.41 -6.19
C GLU A 11 43.26 -21.53 -6.86
N GLY A 12 42.23 -21.25 -6.07
CA GLY A 12 40.86 -21.47 -6.42
C GLY A 12 40.36 -20.76 -7.67
N ALA A 13 39.72 -21.52 -8.50
CA ALA A 13 38.92 -21.00 -9.60
C ALA A 13 37.84 -20.04 -9.07
N PRO A 14 37.55 -18.91 -9.73
CA PRO A 14 36.50 -18.01 -9.35
C PRO A 14 35.16 -18.74 -9.42
N ASN A 15 34.43 -18.71 -8.32
CA ASN A 15 33.09 -19.26 -8.15
C ASN A 15 32.15 -18.51 -9.12
N ARG A 16 32.04 -19.02 -10.34
CA ARG A 16 31.05 -18.53 -11.30
C ARG A 16 29.68 -19.10 -10.90
N PRO A 17 28.72 -18.26 -10.60
CA PRO A 17 27.36 -18.77 -10.30
C PRO A 17 26.83 -19.51 -11.55
N PRO A 18 26.09 -20.61 -11.37
CA PRO A 18 25.55 -21.38 -12.49
C PRO A 18 24.64 -20.49 -13.33
N LYS A 19 24.91 -20.45 -14.64
CA LYS A 19 24.02 -19.84 -15.64
C LYS A 19 22.72 -20.63 -15.60
N GLY A 20 21.64 -20.01 -15.08
CA GLY A 20 20.33 -20.62 -15.08
C GLY A 20 19.54 -20.49 -13.79
N ALA A 21 20.02 -19.74 -12.79
CA ALA A 21 19.14 -19.32 -11.71
C ALA A 21 18.10 -18.37 -12.30
N ARG A 22 16.96 -18.92 -12.71
CA ARG A 22 15.76 -18.13 -12.91
C ARG A 22 15.50 -17.46 -11.58
N ASN A 23 15.33 -16.14 -11.57
CA ASN A 23 14.76 -15.41 -10.44
C ASN A 23 13.26 -15.77 -10.37
N ASP A 24 12.98 -17.02 -10.07
CA ASP A 24 11.63 -17.38 -9.69
C ASP A 24 11.38 -16.71 -8.35
N PRO A 25 10.33 -15.90 -8.20
CA PRO A 25 9.96 -15.34 -6.91
C PRO A 25 9.74 -16.49 -5.93
N PRO A 26 10.04 -16.30 -4.64
CA PRO A 26 9.85 -17.36 -3.66
C PRO A 26 8.40 -17.85 -3.72
N ALA A 27 8.23 -19.14 -3.94
CA ALA A 27 6.92 -19.77 -3.91
C ALA A 27 6.29 -19.50 -2.54
N GLY A 28 5.15 -18.80 -2.51
CA GLY A 28 4.43 -18.48 -1.29
C GLY A 28 4.40 -17.00 -0.88
N GLY A 29 4.72 -16.06 -1.78
CA GLY A 29 4.44 -14.64 -1.55
C GLY A 29 2.94 -14.31 -1.62
N PRO A 30 2.52 -13.14 -1.08
CA PRO A 30 1.09 -12.73 -1.05
C PRO A 30 0.40 -12.71 -2.41
N LEU A 31 1.15 -12.69 -3.51
CA LEU A 31 0.63 -12.74 -4.88
C LEU A 31 0.35 -14.16 -5.39
N ALA A 32 0.80 -15.21 -4.66
CA ALA A 32 0.56 -16.59 -5.03
C ALA A 32 -0.89 -17.04 -4.76
N ASP A 33 -1.61 -16.33 -3.90
CA ASP A 33 -2.99 -16.63 -3.53
C ASP A 33 -4.04 -15.93 -4.42
N CYS A 34 -3.61 -15.18 -5.44
CA CYS A 34 -4.53 -14.66 -6.45
C CYS A 34 -4.76 -15.75 -7.51
N PRO A 35 -5.93 -16.41 -7.54
CA PRO A 35 -6.20 -17.42 -8.53
C PRO A 35 -6.15 -16.82 -9.93
N ASP A 36 -5.49 -17.51 -10.86
CA ASP A 36 -5.47 -17.31 -12.33
C ASP A 36 -5.11 -15.92 -12.88
N GLY A 37 -4.74 -14.95 -12.05
CA GLY A 37 -4.44 -13.59 -12.50
C GLY A 37 -5.67 -12.79 -12.95
N SER A 38 -6.88 -13.32 -12.78
CA SER A 38 -8.11 -12.59 -13.02
C SER A 38 -8.39 -11.65 -11.84
N LEU A 39 -8.51 -10.37 -12.11
CA LEU A 39 -8.84 -9.35 -11.10
C LEU A 39 -10.33 -9.36 -10.73
N VAL A 40 -11.14 -10.15 -11.43
CA VAL A 40 -12.57 -10.26 -11.18
C VAL A 40 -12.90 -11.70 -10.81
N PRO A 41 -13.02 -12.04 -9.52
CA PRO A 41 -13.45 -13.38 -9.11
C PRO A 41 -14.89 -13.64 -9.56
N PRO A 42 -15.22 -14.89 -9.90
CA PRO A 42 -16.61 -15.27 -10.14
C PRO A 42 -17.47 -14.99 -8.90
N ALA A 43 -18.75 -14.73 -9.12
CA ALA A 43 -19.68 -14.39 -8.06
C ALA A 43 -19.69 -15.48 -6.96
N GLY A 44 -19.27 -15.10 -5.74
CA GLY A 44 -19.25 -15.98 -4.57
C GLY A 44 -17.87 -16.44 -4.10
N GLU A 45 -16.79 -16.11 -4.82
CA GLU A 45 -15.43 -16.39 -4.36
C GLU A 45 -14.84 -15.21 -3.56
N PRO A 46 -13.90 -15.48 -2.62
CA PRO A 46 -13.24 -14.41 -1.88
C PRO A 46 -12.48 -13.49 -2.84
N HIS A 47 -12.71 -12.19 -2.72
CA HIS A 47 -12.00 -11.19 -3.52
C HIS A 47 -10.49 -11.26 -3.29
N CYS A 48 -9.71 -11.11 -4.35
CA CYS A 48 -8.28 -10.96 -4.23
C CYS A 48 -7.96 -9.81 -3.26
N PRO A 49 -7.07 -10.00 -2.26
CA PRO A 49 -6.70 -8.94 -1.31
C PRO A 49 -6.23 -7.64 -1.98
N VAL A 50 -5.57 -7.74 -3.13
CA VAL A 50 -5.17 -6.58 -3.92
C VAL A 50 -6.39 -5.83 -4.46
N ASP A 51 -7.40 -6.56 -4.96
CA ASP A 51 -8.64 -5.95 -5.45
C ASP A 51 -9.42 -5.25 -4.33
N VAL A 52 -9.49 -5.86 -3.15
CA VAL A 52 -10.08 -5.22 -1.96
C VAL A 52 -9.37 -3.90 -1.64
N THR A 53 -8.04 -3.88 -1.70
CA THR A 53 -7.25 -2.67 -1.46
C THR A 53 -7.49 -1.62 -2.55
N LEU A 54 -7.49 -2.04 -3.81
CA LEU A 54 -7.76 -1.13 -4.95
C LEU A 54 -9.18 -0.57 -4.88
N THR A 55 -10.16 -1.34 -4.46
CA THR A 55 -11.54 -0.86 -4.25
C THR A 55 -11.60 0.22 -3.16
N ALA A 56 -10.87 0.02 -2.07
CA ALA A 56 -10.80 1.01 -0.99
C ALA A 56 -10.05 2.29 -1.40
N LEU A 57 -8.96 2.17 -2.14
CA LEU A 57 -8.05 3.25 -2.51
C LEU A 57 -8.24 3.73 -3.95
N GLY A 58 -9.16 3.15 -4.71
CA GLY A 58 -9.38 3.46 -6.12
C GLY A 58 -9.68 4.94 -6.36
N GLY A 59 -9.19 5.43 -7.49
CA GLY A 59 -9.29 6.84 -7.89
C GLY A 59 -8.06 7.66 -7.47
N ARG A 60 -7.75 8.63 -8.30
CA ARG A 60 -6.53 9.45 -8.20
C ARG A 60 -6.34 10.12 -6.84
N TRP A 61 -7.42 10.55 -6.21
CA TRP A 61 -7.36 11.41 -5.03
C TRP A 61 -7.52 10.64 -3.71
N THR A 62 -8.01 9.41 -3.73
CA THR A 62 -8.29 8.64 -2.51
C THR A 62 -7.05 8.41 -1.66
N PRO A 63 -5.90 7.98 -2.21
CA PRO A 63 -4.67 7.83 -1.43
C PRO A 63 -4.16 9.16 -0.85
N LEU A 64 -4.38 10.28 -1.55
CA LEU A 64 -3.98 11.60 -1.08
C LEU A 64 -4.86 12.09 0.08
N VAL A 65 -6.16 11.84 0.04
CA VAL A 65 -7.07 12.11 1.15
C VAL A 65 -6.71 11.23 2.35
N LEU A 66 -6.46 9.94 2.14
CA LEU A 66 -6.01 9.04 3.20
C LEU A 66 -4.70 9.51 3.85
N ARG A 67 -3.75 9.99 3.07
CA ARG A 67 -2.49 10.53 3.58
C ARG A 67 -2.70 11.69 4.56
N GLU A 68 -3.67 12.56 4.32
CA GLU A 68 -4.01 13.62 5.27
C GLU A 68 -4.56 13.06 6.58
N PHE A 69 -5.34 11.99 6.53
CA PHE A 69 -5.80 11.29 7.74
C PHE A 69 -4.68 10.58 8.48
N LEU A 70 -3.75 9.96 7.78
CA LEU A 70 -2.58 9.30 8.40
C LEU A 70 -1.72 10.32 9.17
N ARG A 71 -1.60 11.54 8.65
CA ARG A 71 -0.88 12.63 9.33
C ARG A 71 -1.61 13.17 10.55
N ARG A 72 -2.92 13.29 10.51
CA ARG A 72 -3.73 14.03 11.48
C ARG A 72 -4.49 13.12 12.46
N GLY A 73 -4.81 11.92 12.04
CA GLY A 73 -5.70 11.00 12.76
C GLY A 73 -7.18 11.38 12.71
N ARG A 74 -7.47 12.67 12.69
CA ARG A 74 -8.81 13.26 12.61
C ARG A 74 -8.77 14.53 11.77
N ALA A 75 -9.81 14.77 10.99
CA ALA A 75 -9.99 16.02 10.27
C ALA A 75 -11.48 16.34 10.05
N SER A 76 -11.80 17.63 10.04
CA SER A 76 -13.07 18.13 9.55
C SER A 76 -13.05 18.25 8.03
N TYR A 77 -14.25 18.39 7.44
CA TYR A 77 -14.35 18.66 5.99
C TYR A 77 -13.58 19.93 5.59
N SER A 78 -13.70 20.99 6.36
CA SER A 78 -13.03 22.28 6.09
C SER A 78 -11.51 22.15 6.11
N GLU A 79 -10.96 21.38 7.06
CA GLU A 79 -9.52 21.15 7.16
C GLU A 79 -9.00 20.36 5.95
N LEU A 80 -9.74 19.36 5.50
CA LEU A 80 -9.39 18.58 4.32
C LEU A 80 -9.49 19.40 3.04
N SER A 81 -10.56 20.19 2.90
CA SER A 81 -10.73 21.08 1.76
C SER A 81 -9.60 22.11 1.67
N GLY A 82 -9.19 22.66 2.80
CA GLY A 82 -8.07 23.60 2.88
C GLY A 82 -6.71 22.94 2.58
N ALA A 83 -6.51 21.69 3.00
CA ALA A 83 -5.28 20.95 2.77
C ALA A 83 -5.14 20.44 1.33
N LEU A 84 -6.26 20.22 0.65
CA LEU A 84 -6.34 19.65 -0.69
C LEU A 84 -7.11 20.59 -1.65
N PRO A 85 -6.61 21.80 -1.90
CA PRO A 85 -7.34 22.81 -2.68
C PRO A 85 -7.56 22.43 -4.17
N ALA A 86 -6.83 21.44 -4.66
CA ALA A 86 -7.00 20.91 -6.01
C ALA A 86 -8.23 20.01 -6.16
N LEU A 87 -8.87 19.58 -5.06
CA LEU A 87 -10.09 18.79 -5.09
C LEU A 87 -11.31 19.72 -5.09
N SER A 88 -12.28 19.41 -5.97
CA SER A 88 -13.60 20.00 -5.83
C SER A 88 -14.34 19.41 -4.62
N ASP A 89 -15.33 20.14 -4.11
CA ASP A 89 -16.17 19.68 -3.00
C ASP A 89 -16.85 18.35 -3.31
N LYS A 90 -17.31 18.17 -4.55
CA LYS A 90 -17.92 16.92 -4.99
C LYS A 90 -16.94 15.75 -4.92
N VAL A 91 -15.72 15.91 -5.43
CA VAL A 91 -14.70 14.86 -5.42
C VAL A 91 -14.28 14.54 -4.00
N LEU A 92 -14.05 15.54 -3.14
CA LEU A 92 -13.72 15.32 -1.74
C LEU A 92 -14.83 14.55 -1.01
N SER A 93 -16.09 14.94 -1.18
CA SER A 93 -17.24 14.25 -0.60
C SER A 93 -17.35 12.79 -1.07
N ASP A 94 -17.15 12.55 -2.36
CA ASP A 94 -17.17 11.20 -2.93
C ASP A 94 -16.03 10.32 -2.38
N ARG A 95 -14.83 10.88 -2.21
CA ARG A 95 -13.68 10.14 -1.64
C ARG A 95 -13.88 9.84 -0.16
N LEU A 96 -14.42 10.78 0.61
CA LEU A 96 -14.76 10.55 2.02
C LEU A 96 -15.82 9.46 2.18
N ALA A 97 -16.86 9.47 1.34
CA ALA A 97 -17.86 8.41 1.32
C ALA A 97 -17.26 7.03 0.96
N GLN A 98 -16.35 6.99 0.01
CA GLN A 98 -15.63 5.77 -0.38
C GLN A 98 -14.81 5.21 0.78
N LEU A 99 -14.00 6.04 1.43
CA LEU A 99 -13.17 5.64 2.57
C LEU A 99 -14.02 5.20 3.77
N ALA A 100 -15.15 5.85 4.01
CA ALA A 100 -16.09 5.47 5.08
C ALA A 100 -16.75 4.11 4.80
N ARG A 101 -17.16 3.85 3.56
CA ARG A 101 -17.71 2.54 3.15
C ARG A 101 -16.69 1.41 3.27
N ALA A 102 -15.43 1.69 3.02
CA ALA A 102 -14.35 0.73 3.19
C ALA A 102 -13.95 0.51 4.67
N GLY A 103 -14.53 1.26 5.61
CA GLY A 103 -14.19 1.20 7.03
C GLY A 103 -12.82 1.80 7.37
N VAL A 104 -12.27 2.62 6.48
CA VAL A 104 -10.96 3.27 6.63
C VAL A 104 -11.06 4.51 7.52
N ILE A 105 -12.17 5.22 7.44
CA ILE A 105 -12.52 6.36 8.29
C ILE A 105 -13.93 6.19 8.84
N GLU A 106 -14.19 6.87 9.95
CA GLU A 106 -15.52 6.98 10.52
C GLU A 106 -15.97 8.44 10.58
N ARG A 107 -17.23 8.66 10.25
CA ARG A 107 -17.86 9.97 10.34
C ARG A 107 -18.44 10.16 11.73
N HIS A 108 -17.99 11.18 12.45
CA HIS A 108 -18.51 11.57 13.75
C HIS A 108 -19.25 12.89 13.65
N ARG A 109 -20.47 12.91 14.18
CA ARG A 109 -21.27 14.12 14.33
C ARG A 109 -21.31 14.51 15.79
N THR A 110 -20.82 15.69 16.11
CA THR A 110 -20.95 16.26 17.46
C THR A 110 -22.22 17.10 17.52
N PRO A 111 -23.15 16.79 18.44
CA PRO A 111 -24.34 17.60 18.62
C PRO A 111 -23.98 19.00 19.09
N GLY A 112 -24.75 19.98 18.65
CA GLY A 112 -24.54 21.39 18.93
C GLY A 112 -25.21 22.24 17.85
N TRP A 113 -25.14 23.55 18.01
CA TRP A 113 -25.61 24.47 16.98
C TRP A 113 -24.48 25.45 16.60
N PRO A 114 -23.98 25.42 15.35
CA PRO A 114 -24.25 24.43 14.30
C PRO A 114 -23.61 23.06 14.61
N PRO A 115 -24.20 21.93 14.14
CA PRO A 115 -23.62 20.62 14.33
C PRO A 115 -22.28 20.51 13.62
N ARG A 116 -21.29 19.90 14.29
CA ARG A 116 -19.95 19.69 13.72
C ARG A 116 -19.81 18.26 13.23
N VAL A 117 -19.25 18.11 12.04
CA VAL A 117 -18.91 16.81 11.45
C VAL A 117 -17.41 16.69 11.36
N SER A 118 -16.86 15.63 11.90
CA SER A 118 -15.45 15.27 11.76
C SER A 118 -15.34 13.83 11.28
N TYR A 119 -14.21 13.53 10.70
CA TYR A 119 -13.84 12.17 10.25
C TYR A 119 -12.64 11.71 11.04
N VAL A 120 -12.64 10.47 11.46
CA VAL A 120 -11.58 9.86 12.27
C VAL A 120 -11.02 8.65 11.56
N LEU A 121 -9.70 8.54 11.52
CA LEU A 121 -9.01 7.37 10.98
C LEU A 121 -9.27 6.16 11.89
N THR A 122 -9.68 5.04 11.31
CA THR A 122 -9.87 3.79 12.04
C THR A 122 -8.57 3.00 12.16
N GLY A 123 -8.55 1.93 12.98
CA GLY A 123 -7.45 0.98 13.01
C GLY A 123 -7.20 0.33 11.64
N ARG A 124 -8.28 0.00 10.91
CA ARG A 124 -8.21 -0.50 9.54
C ARG A 124 -7.57 0.51 8.58
N GLY A 125 -7.92 1.79 8.74
CA GLY A 125 -7.33 2.88 7.97
C GLY A 125 -5.84 3.06 8.27
N ARG A 126 -5.44 2.97 9.53
CA ARG A 126 -4.04 3.04 9.92
C ARG A 126 -3.20 1.88 9.37
N ALA A 127 -3.79 0.70 9.23
CA ALA A 127 -3.13 -0.45 8.61
C ALA A 127 -2.76 -0.23 7.13
N LEU A 128 -3.33 0.78 6.47
CA LEU A 128 -2.96 1.17 5.09
C LEU A 128 -1.73 2.09 5.01
N GLU A 129 -1.18 2.53 6.14
CA GLU A 129 0.02 3.38 6.16
C GLU A 129 1.19 2.80 5.35
N PRO A 130 1.60 1.52 5.54
CA PRO A 130 2.67 0.93 4.75
C PRO A 130 2.39 0.90 3.23
N VAL A 131 1.13 0.77 2.85
CA VAL A 131 0.72 0.78 1.43
C VAL A 131 0.95 2.17 0.82
N VAL A 132 0.49 3.21 1.52
CA VAL A 132 0.65 4.61 1.08
C VAL A 132 2.13 5.00 1.03
N ASP A 133 2.92 4.56 2.02
CA ASP A 133 4.36 4.81 2.05
C ASP A 133 5.08 4.13 0.88
N SER A 134 4.74 2.88 0.59
CA SER A 134 5.30 2.15 -0.56
C SER A 134 4.94 2.82 -1.89
N MET A 135 3.73 3.36 -2.02
CA MET A 135 3.34 4.16 -3.20
C MET A 135 4.17 5.44 -3.30
N TRP A 136 4.43 6.08 -2.19
CA TRP A 136 5.26 7.28 -2.14
C TRP A 136 6.71 6.99 -2.56
N GLU A 137 7.32 5.95 -1.98
CA GLU A 137 8.67 5.53 -2.31
C GLU A 137 8.82 5.18 -3.79
N TRP A 138 7.91 4.37 -4.31
CA TRP A 138 7.92 4.01 -5.72
C TRP A 138 7.81 5.24 -6.62
N GLY A 139 6.89 6.15 -6.34
CA GLY A 139 6.70 7.38 -7.10
C GLY A 139 7.89 8.33 -7.02
N SER A 140 8.57 8.37 -5.89
CA SER A 140 9.77 9.20 -5.69
C SER A 140 10.97 8.69 -6.49
N ASN A 141 11.11 7.37 -6.59
CA ASN A 141 12.20 6.72 -7.31
C ASN A 141 11.95 6.60 -8.83
N SER A 142 10.74 6.90 -9.29
CA SER A 142 10.33 6.78 -10.70
C SER A 142 10.45 8.09 -11.49
N ARG A 143 11.09 9.10 -10.90
CA ARG A 143 11.33 10.40 -11.56
C ARG A 143 12.68 10.46 -12.22
#